data_67abfb25db61d28bcb7bc381d960efd4
#
_entry.id   67abfb25db61d28bcb7bc381d960efd4
#
_cell.length_a   1.000
_cell.length_b   1.000
_cell.length_c   1.000
_cell.angle_alpha   90.00
_cell.angle_beta   90.00
_cell.angle_gamma   90.00
#
_symmetry.space_group_name_H-M   'P 1'
#
loop_
_entity.id
_entity.type
_entity.pdbx_description
1 polymer ?
#
loop_
_entity_poly.entity_id
_entity_poly.type
_entity_poly.pdbx_seq_one_letter_code
_entity_poly.pdbx_strand_id
1 'polypeptide(L)'
;IPLLVMHAPEDTIVSIDNAQKIFGAALHPKSFVALDGADHLMSEPAQAEYAAEVLATWADRYVPTHLAASDDVIVSASEGEVVVAERGTGKFAQVIRVADRHALLADEPIGIGDDTGPAPYDLLLAALGACTSMTVRMYADRKKWPLEDVAVRLSHSKVHADDCAACESDSGKVDVIERELVLEGPLDDEQRAKLMEIADRCPVHRSLHDETHITTVLVRQ
;
A
#
# COMPACT_ATOMS: atom_id res chain seq x y z
N ILE A 1 19.22 -13.03 0.77
CA ILE A 1 17.91 -13.07 0.09
C ILE A 1 17.67 -14.51 -0.30
N PRO A 2 16.50 -15.12 0.04
CA PRO A 2 16.12 -16.44 -0.43
C PRO A 2 16.02 -16.50 -1.96
N LEU A 3 16.40 -17.64 -2.55
CA LEU A 3 16.33 -17.86 -3.98
C LEU A 3 15.49 -19.10 -4.29
N LEU A 4 14.50 -18.98 -5.16
CA LEU A 4 13.81 -20.10 -5.81
C LEU A 4 14.20 -20.12 -7.29
N VAL A 5 14.68 -21.27 -7.75
CA VAL A 5 14.91 -21.54 -9.17
C VAL A 5 13.88 -22.57 -9.60
N MET A 6 13.10 -22.23 -10.61
CA MET A 6 12.11 -23.12 -11.22
C MET A 6 12.46 -23.27 -12.71
N HIS A 7 12.53 -24.50 -13.21
CA HIS A 7 12.93 -24.72 -14.60
C HIS A 7 12.35 -26.03 -15.15
N ALA A 8 11.93 -25.98 -16.41
CA ALA A 8 11.49 -27.18 -17.12
C ALA A 8 12.71 -27.99 -17.60
N PRO A 9 12.84 -29.29 -17.21
CA PRO A 9 13.98 -30.09 -17.61
C PRO A 9 14.10 -30.28 -19.14
N GLU A 10 12.97 -30.27 -19.81
CA GLU A 10 12.85 -30.51 -21.27
C GLU A 10 12.79 -29.21 -22.08
N ASP A 11 13.09 -28.06 -21.46
CA ASP A 11 13.14 -26.78 -22.15
C ASP A 11 14.20 -26.77 -23.26
N THR A 12 13.74 -26.62 -24.49
CA THR A 12 14.59 -26.62 -25.69
C THR A 12 15.15 -25.24 -26.06
N ILE A 13 14.68 -24.20 -25.39
CA ILE A 13 15.11 -22.80 -25.61
C ILE A 13 16.23 -22.41 -24.65
N VAL A 14 16.03 -22.72 -23.37
CA VAL A 14 17.03 -22.48 -22.31
C VAL A 14 17.35 -23.79 -21.62
N SER A 15 18.61 -24.23 -21.69
CA SER A 15 19.05 -25.48 -21.07
C SER A 15 18.94 -25.41 -19.54
N ILE A 16 18.52 -26.49 -18.92
CA ILE A 16 18.49 -26.71 -17.47
C ILE A 16 19.87 -26.50 -16.82
N ASP A 17 20.96 -26.64 -17.57
CA ASP A 17 22.32 -26.39 -17.08
C ASP A 17 22.48 -24.92 -16.58
N ASN A 18 21.74 -23.98 -17.16
CA ASN A 18 21.75 -22.58 -16.68
C ASN A 18 21.11 -22.46 -15.30
N ALA A 19 19.99 -23.12 -15.09
CA ALA A 19 19.33 -23.18 -13.78
C ALA A 19 20.24 -23.86 -12.72
N GLN A 20 20.94 -24.93 -13.10
CA GLN A 20 21.91 -25.59 -12.22
C GLN A 20 23.09 -24.69 -11.87
N LYS A 21 23.62 -23.93 -12.81
CA LYS A 21 24.70 -22.94 -12.56
C LYS A 21 24.26 -21.84 -11.61
N ILE A 22 23.07 -21.27 -11.82
CA ILE A 22 22.49 -20.24 -10.95
C ILE A 22 22.31 -20.81 -9.54
N PHE A 23 21.67 -21.97 -9.44
CA PHE A 23 21.44 -22.64 -8.17
C PHE A 23 22.75 -23.02 -7.46
N GLY A 24 23.75 -23.49 -8.21
CA GLY A 24 25.08 -23.85 -7.68
C GLY A 24 25.82 -22.63 -7.11
N ALA A 25 25.74 -21.49 -7.76
CA ALA A 25 26.44 -20.27 -7.36
C ALA A 25 25.75 -19.53 -6.20
N ALA A 26 24.46 -19.75 -5.99
CA ALA A 26 23.70 -19.07 -4.95
C ALA A 26 24.02 -19.58 -3.54
N LEU A 27 23.95 -18.68 -2.56
CA LEU A 27 24.04 -19.00 -1.13
C LEU A 27 22.67 -19.41 -0.58
N HIS A 28 22.66 -20.17 0.53
CA HIS A 28 21.43 -20.53 1.24
C HIS A 28 20.78 -19.31 1.93
N PRO A 29 19.43 -19.26 2.09
CA PRO A 29 18.50 -20.31 1.69
C PRO A 29 18.21 -20.30 0.19
N LYS A 30 18.19 -21.47 -0.43
CA LYS A 30 17.86 -21.65 -1.85
C LYS A 30 17.07 -22.93 -2.07
N SER A 31 16.19 -22.92 -3.07
CA SER A 31 15.36 -24.07 -3.48
C SER A 31 15.40 -24.23 -4.99
N PHE A 32 15.27 -25.47 -5.46
CA PHE A 32 15.15 -25.80 -6.87
C PHE A 32 13.90 -26.65 -7.06
N VAL A 33 13.10 -26.30 -8.07
CA VAL A 33 11.91 -27.06 -8.47
C VAL A 33 11.95 -27.34 -9.97
N ALA A 34 11.88 -28.62 -10.33
CA ALA A 34 11.72 -29.04 -11.72
C ALA A 34 10.23 -28.88 -12.12
N LEU A 35 9.98 -28.25 -13.26
CA LEU A 35 8.67 -28.11 -13.87
C LEU A 35 8.55 -29.16 -14.98
N ASP A 36 8.37 -30.43 -14.57
CA ASP A 36 8.34 -31.55 -15.50
C ASP A 36 7.14 -31.42 -16.46
N GLY A 37 7.41 -31.53 -17.75
CA GLY A 37 6.41 -31.40 -18.82
C GLY A 37 5.99 -29.98 -19.16
N ALA A 38 6.59 -28.95 -18.54
CA ALA A 38 6.37 -27.56 -18.95
C ALA A 38 7.25 -27.19 -20.15
N ASP A 39 6.76 -26.33 -21.01
CA ASP A 39 7.53 -25.67 -22.05
C ASP A 39 8.16 -24.37 -21.55
N HIS A 40 8.98 -23.72 -22.39
CA HIS A 40 9.66 -22.48 -22.06
C HIS A 40 8.70 -21.32 -21.68
N LEU A 41 7.51 -21.29 -22.23
CA LEU A 41 6.52 -20.23 -22.04
C LEU A 41 5.42 -20.61 -21.03
N MET A 42 5.47 -21.83 -20.46
CA MET A 42 4.40 -22.39 -19.63
C MET A 42 3.03 -22.26 -20.33
N SER A 43 2.97 -22.64 -21.60
CA SER A 43 1.79 -22.49 -22.45
C SER A 43 0.61 -23.34 -22.01
N GLU A 44 0.87 -24.43 -21.29
CA GLU A 44 -0.17 -25.30 -20.73
C GLU A 44 -0.69 -24.69 -19.41
N PRO A 45 -2.00 -24.36 -19.31
CA PRO A 45 -2.55 -23.73 -18.11
C PRO A 45 -2.27 -24.49 -16.81
N ALA A 46 -2.33 -25.83 -16.83
CA ALA A 46 -2.07 -26.66 -15.66
C ALA A 46 -0.61 -26.51 -15.14
N GLN A 47 0.35 -26.31 -16.03
CA GLN A 47 1.75 -26.10 -15.66
C GLN A 47 1.97 -24.71 -15.07
N ALA A 48 1.30 -23.70 -15.61
CA ALA A 48 1.34 -22.34 -15.06
C ALA A 48 0.70 -22.28 -13.67
N GLU A 49 -0.43 -22.99 -13.46
CA GLU A 49 -1.11 -23.10 -12.17
C GLU A 49 -0.22 -23.79 -11.14
N TYR A 50 0.36 -24.95 -11.49
CA TYR A 50 1.32 -25.64 -10.61
C TYR A 50 2.51 -24.77 -10.22
N ALA A 51 3.10 -24.05 -11.19
CA ALA A 51 4.21 -23.16 -10.91
C ALA A 51 3.80 -22.01 -9.95
N ALA A 52 2.61 -21.45 -10.12
CA ALA A 52 2.07 -20.41 -9.25
C ALA A 52 1.83 -20.92 -7.81
N GLU A 53 1.26 -22.12 -7.66
CA GLU A 53 1.03 -22.74 -6.34
C GLU A 53 2.35 -23.02 -5.60
N VAL A 54 3.34 -23.55 -6.30
CA VAL A 54 4.67 -23.81 -5.74
C VAL A 54 5.32 -22.50 -5.30
N LEU A 55 5.25 -21.46 -6.15
CA LEU A 55 5.80 -20.14 -5.84
C LEU A 55 5.12 -19.53 -4.62
N ALA A 56 3.81 -19.57 -4.54
CA ALA A 56 3.04 -19.04 -3.41
C ALA A 56 3.42 -19.74 -2.12
N THR A 57 3.39 -21.09 -2.09
CA THR A 57 3.75 -21.90 -0.91
C THR A 57 5.21 -21.69 -0.48
N TRP A 58 6.12 -21.52 -1.44
CA TRP A 58 7.53 -21.27 -1.13
C TRP A 58 7.72 -19.85 -0.57
N ALA A 59 7.03 -18.86 -1.15
CA ALA A 59 7.11 -17.48 -0.74
C ALA A 59 6.60 -17.27 0.69
N ASP A 60 5.52 -17.94 1.09
CA ASP A 60 4.95 -17.89 2.44
C ASP A 60 5.98 -18.19 3.55
N ARG A 61 7.01 -18.95 3.22
CA ARG A 61 8.08 -19.26 4.17
C ARG A 61 9.04 -18.08 4.41
N TYR A 62 9.17 -17.17 3.44
CA TYR A 62 10.19 -16.13 3.43
C TYR A 62 9.64 -14.72 3.32
N VAL A 63 8.46 -14.59 2.79
CA VAL A 63 7.71 -13.33 2.79
C VAL A 63 6.76 -13.40 3.98
N PRO A 64 7.02 -12.65 5.06
CA PRO A 64 6.03 -12.56 6.11
C PRO A 64 4.72 -12.14 5.46
N THR A 65 3.73 -13.00 5.50
CA THR A 65 2.37 -12.67 5.09
C THR A 65 1.82 -11.71 6.15
N HIS A 66 2.29 -10.46 6.14
CA HIS A 66 1.73 -9.39 6.98
C HIS A 66 0.24 -9.15 6.65
N LEU A 67 -0.24 -9.77 5.59
CA LEU A 67 -1.63 -9.73 5.14
C LEU A 67 -2.44 -10.98 5.54
N ALA A 68 -1.81 -12.06 6.00
CA ALA A 68 -2.56 -13.07 6.72
C ALA A 68 -2.94 -12.44 8.06
N ALA A 69 -4.03 -11.68 8.06
CA ALA A 69 -4.77 -11.47 9.28
C ALA A 69 -4.91 -12.86 9.91
N SER A 70 -4.28 -13.08 11.06
CA SER A 70 -4.53 -14.29 11.83
C SER A 70 -6.05 -14.44 11.88
N ASP A 71 -6.57 -15.61 11.45
CA ASP A 71 -8.01 -15.93 11.50
C ASP A 71 -8.61 -15.77 12.91
N ASP A 72 -7.77 -15.49 13.90
CA ASP A 72 -8.12 -15.32 15.30
C ASP A 72 -8.77 -13.97 15.65
N VAL A 73 -8.68 -12.94 14.79
CA VAL A 73 -9.44 -11.69 14.97
C VAL A 73 -10.64 -11.72 14.06
N ILE A 74 -11.71 -12.39 14.53
CA ILE A 74 -13.01 -12.46 13.83
C ILE A 74 -13.72 -11.09 13.98
N VAL A 75 -13.29 -10.13 13.19
CA VAL A 75 -14.02 -8.87 13.04
C VAL A 75 -14.37 -8.72 11.56
N SER A 76 -15.65 -8.95 11.24
CA SER A 76 -16.17 -8.70 9.89
C SER A 76 -16.55 -7.23 9.74
N ALA A 77 -16.37 -6.67 8.56
CA ALA A 77 -16.77 -5.30 8.22
C ALA A 77 -17.83 -5.33 7.12
N SER A 78 -18.96 -4.72 7.36
CA SER A 78 -20.04 -4.58 6.37
C SER A 78 -19.65 -3.60 5.25
N GLU A 79 -20.42 -3.56 4.17
CA GLU A 79 -20.21 -2.59 3.09
C GLU A 79 -20.25 -1.15 3.62
N GLY A 80 -19.21 -0.39 3.31
CA GLY A 80 -19.05 1.00 3.79
C GLY A 80 -18.50 1.14 5.21
N GLU A 81 -18.17 0.03 5.88
CA GLU A 81 -17.62 0.01 7.24
C GLU A 81 -16.13 -0.27 7.23
N VAL A 82 -15.42 0.36 8.16
CA VAL A 82 -14.02 0.05 8.49
C VAL A 82 -13.97 -0.40 9.95
N VAL A 83 -13.42 -1.57 10.18
CA VAL A 83 -13.23 -2.12 11.52
C VAL A 83 -11.76 -2.21 11.82
N VAL A 84 -11.36 -1.69 12.97
CA VAL A 84 -9.99 -1.76 13.48
C VAL A 84 -10.01 -2.52 14.79
N ALA A 85 -9.15 -3.53 14.91
CA ALA A 85 -9.06 -4.35 16.10
C ALA A 85 -7.60 -4.64 16.47
N GLU A 86 -7.31 -4.75 17.75
CA GLU A 86 -6.00 -5.20 18.24
C GLU A 86 -5.71 -6.61 17.74
N ARG A 87 -4.49 -6.81 17.25
CA ARG A 87 -4.05 -8.11 16.73
C ARG A 87 -3.73 -9.13 17.82
N GLY A 88 -3.58 -8.68 19.08
CA GLY A 88 -3.17 -9.53 20.19
C GLY A 88 -1.68 -9.94 20.17
N THR A 89 -0.92 -9.48 19.18
CA THR A 89 0.53 -9.68 19.07
C THR A 89 1.21 -8.31 19.02
N GLY A 90 2.33 -8.16 19.72
CA GLY A 90 2.96 -6.85 19.85
C GLY A 90 2.19 -5.91 20.79
N LYS A 91 2.64 -4.65 20.88
CA LYS A 91 2.09 -3.67 21.81
C LYS A 91 0.95 -2.85 21.20
N PHE A 92 1.06 -2.49 19.93
CA PHE A 92 0.12 -1.60 19.22
C PHE A 92 -0.34 -2.15 17.87
N ALA A 93 0.03 -3.38 17.52
CA ALA A 93 -0.33 -3.98 16.24
C ALA A 93 -1.85 -4.09 16.07
N GLN A 94 -2.37 -3.54 14.97
CA GLN A 94 -3.77 -3.49 14.62
C GLN A 94 -4.02 -4.22 13.30
N VAL A 95 -5.20 -4.79 13.17
CA VAL A 95 -5.77 -5.24 11.88
C VAL A 95 -6.88 -4.27 11.49
N ILE A 96 -6.82 -3.80 10.26
CA ILE A 96 -7.83 -2.94 9.65
C ILE A 96 -8.54 -3.76 8.58
N ARG A 97 -9.85 -3.90 8.68
CA ARG A 97 -10.69 -4.53 7.65
C ARG A 97 -11.62 -3.51 7.02
N VAL A 98 -11.72 -3.54 5.70
CA VAL A 98 -12.59 -2.65 4.93
C VAL A 98 -13.54 -3.51 4.11
N ALA A 99 -14.83 -3.50 4.47
CA ALA A 99 -15.92 -4.20 3.77
C ALA A 99 -15.59 -5.68 3.44
N ASP A 100 -14.90 -6.38 4.33
CA ASP A 100 -14.41 -7.78 4.18
C ASP A 100 -13.63 -8.08 2.88
N ARG A 101 -13.27 -7.05 2.11
CA ARG A 101 -12.52 -7.17 0.84
C ARG A 101 -11.06 -6.80 0.96
N HIS A 102 -10.72 -5.93 1.89
CA HIS A 102 -9.35 -5.46 2.08
C HIS A 102 -8.94 -5.61 3.54
N ALA A 103 -7.70 -6.04 3.74
CA ALA A 103 -7.07 -6.10 5.04
C ALA A 103 -5.73 -5.34 4.99
N LEU A 104 -5.49 -4.52 6.00
CA LEU A 104 -4.23 -3.82 6.20
C LEU A 104 -3.80 -4.02 7.66
N LEU A 105 -2.52 -3.83 7.92
CA LEU A 105 -1.98 -3.74 9.27
C LEU A 105 -1.68 -2.28 9.60
N ALA A 106 -1.70 -1.97 10.89
CA ALA A 106 -1.17 -0.71 11.41
C ALA A 106 -0.41 -0.99 12.70
N ASP A 107 0.60 -0.17 12.98
CA ASP A 107 1.40 -0.26 14.20
C ASP A 107 2.09 1.08 14.43
N GLU A 108 2.76 1.21 15.57
CA GLU A 108 3.68 2.31 15.82
C GLU A 108 5.11 1.92 15.40
N PRO A 109 5.98 2.89 15.07
CA PRO A 109 7.34 2.62 14.64
C PRO A 109 8.19 2.00 15.75
N ILE A 110 9.33 1.42 15.37
CA ILE A 110 10.31 0.83 16.30
C ILE A 110 10.67 1.81 17.42
N GLY A 111 10.63 1.30 18.63
CA GLY A 111 10.86 2.10 19.86
C GLY A 111 9.56 2.46 20.60
N ILE A 112 8.43 2.49 19.92
CA ILE A 112 7.09 2.63 20.48
C ILE A 112 6.32 1.33 20.27
N GLY A 113 6.24 0.86 19.02
CA GLY A 113 5.67 -0.42 18.56
C GLY A 113 6.72 -1.32 17.93
N ASP A 114 6.27 -2.24 17.08
CA ASP A 114 7.06 -3.27 16.40
C ASP A 114 7.21 -3.00 14.89
N ASP A 115 6.67 -1.87 14.38
CA ASP A 115 6.71 -1.46 12.97
C ASP A 115 6.15 -2.54 12.01
N THR A 116 5.07 -3.20 12.42
CA THR A 116 4.42 -4.25 11.61
C THR A 116 3.46 -3.71 10.56
N GLY A 117 3.25 -2.40 10.54
CA GLY A 117 2.42 -1.68 9.58
C GLY A 117 2.60 -0.17 9.69
N PRO A 118 2.02 0.63 8.78
CA PRO A 118 2.09 2.08 8.84
C PRO A 118 1.46 2.63 10.13
N ALA A 119 2.02 3.73 10.63
CA ALA A 119 1.46 4.44 11.78
C ALA A 119 0.13 5.14 11.43
N PRO A 120 -0.70 5.49 12.42
CA PRO A 120 -2.01 6.12 12.17
C PRO A 120 -1.95 7.38 11.30
N TYR A 121 -0.94 8.24 11.50
CA TYR A 121 -0.76 9.41 10.66
C TYR A 121 -0.31 9.08 9.24
N ASP A 122 0.47 8.01 9.03
CA ASP A 122 0.83 7.54 7.69
C ASP A 122 -0.43 7.11 6.91
N LEU A 123 -1.36 6.43 7.58
CA LEU A 123 -2.65 6.06 6.98
C LEU A 123 -3.51 7.28 6.63
N LEU A 124 -3.51 8.30 7.48
CA LEU A 124 -4.19 9.58 7.21
C LEU A 124 -3.60 10.27 5.98
N LEU A 125 -2.27 10.37 5.91
CA LEU A 125 -1.56 10.95 4.77
C LEU A 125 -1.78 10.12 3.50
N ALA A 126 -1.77 8.79 3.60
CA ALA A 126 -2.06 7.91 2.47
C ALA A 126 -3.48 8.11 1.93
N ALA A 127 -4.46 8.27 2.82
CA ALA A 127 -5.84 8.56 2.43
C ALA A 127 -5.95 9.91 1.69
N LEU A 128 -5.31 10.96 2.21
CA LEU A 128 -5.26 12.27 1.56
C LEU A 128 -4.54 12.20 0.21
N GLY A 129 -3.39 11.53 0.14
CA GLY A 129 -2.60 11.37 -1.08
C GLY A 129 -3.36 10.63 -2.17
N ALA A 130 -3.94 9.48 -1.83
CA ALA A 130 -4.73 8.68 -2.76
C ALA A 130 -5.94 9.46 -3.29
N CYS A 131 -6.69 10.14 -2.39
CA CYS A 131 -7.85 10.94 -2.79
C CYS A 131 -7.44 12.11 -3.70
N THR A 132 -6.33 12.79 -3.40
CA THR A 132 -5.78 13.87 -4.21
C THR A 132 -5.41 13.38 -5.61
N SER A 133 -4.60 12.31 -5.71
CA SER A 133 -4.15 11.73 -6.97
C SER A 133 -5.34 11.31 -7.85
N MET A 134 -6.30 10.56 -7.26
CA MET A 134 -7.51 10.12 -7.97
C MET A 134 -8.36 11.30 -8.47
N THR A 135 -8.52 12.36 -7.66
CA THR A 135 -9.30 13.55 -8.03
C THR A 135 -8.66 14.31 -9.18
N VAL A 136 -7.33 14.49 -9.15
CA VAL A 136 -6.55 15.12 -10.22
C VAL A 136 -6.65 14.31 -11.50
N ARG A 137 -6.45 12.98 -11.43
CA ARG A 137 -6.58 12.06 -12.57
C ARG A 137 -7.97 12.16 -13.20
N MET A 138 -9.02 12.01 -12.40
CA MET A 138 -10.40 12.06 -12.88
C MET A 138 -10.73 13.39 -13.58
N TYR A 139 -10.19 14.50 -13.10
CA TYR A 139 -10.38 15.80 -13.73
C TYR A 139 -9.64 15.90 -15.06
N ALA A 140 -8.38 15.48 -15.12
CA ALA A 140 -7.56 15.48 -16.33
C ALA A 140 -8.20 14.60 -17.43
N ASP A 141 -8.63 13.40 -17.07
CA ASP A 141 -9.29 12.46 -18.00
C ASP A 141 -10.60 13.05 -18.57
N ARG A 142 -11.44 13.66 -17.72
CA ARG A 142 -12.67 14.33 -18.17
C ARG A 142 -12.38 15.48 -19.13
N LYS A 143 -11.27 16.19 -18.93
CA LYS A 143 -10.82 17.30 -19.78
C LYS A 143 -10.03 16.80 -20.99
N LYS A 144 -9.70 15.52 -21.05
CA LYS A 144 -8.82 14.91 -22.06
C LYS A 144 -7.44 15.60 -22.10
N TRP A 145 -6.92 15.98 -20.94
CA TRP A 145 -5.61 16.57 -20.81
C TRP A 145 -4.53 15.47 -20.80
N PRO A 146 -3.35 15.73 -21.36
CA PRO A 146 -2.31 14.73 -21.51
C PRO A 146 -1.49 14.55 -20.20
N LEU A 147 -2.18 14.23 -19.11
CA LEU A 147 -1.55 13.86 -17.84
C LEU A 147 -1.11 12.40 -17.92
N GLU A 148 0.17 12.15 -17.95
CA GLU A 148 0.75 10.81 -18.02
C GLU A 148 0.81 10.16 -16.64
N ASP A 149 1.39 10.85 -15.64
CA ASP A 149 1.45 10.35 -14.27
C ASP A 149 1.18 11.45 -13.25
N VAL A 150 0.76 11.04 -12.04
CA VAL A 150 0.57 11.91 -10.89
C VAL A 150 1.05 11.22 -9.62
N ALA A 151 2.01 11.85 -8.94
CA ALA A 151 2.46 11.42 -7.62
C ALA A 151 2.20 12.53 -6.59
N VAL A 152 1.90 12.11 -5.36
CA VAL A 152 1.65 13.02 -4.23
C VAL A 152 2.58 12.62 -3.10
N ARG A 153 3.42 13.57 -2.67
CA ARG A 153 4.26 13.42 -1.47
C ARG A 153 3.63 14.21 -0.34
N LEU A 154 3.58 13.60 0.83
CA LEU A 154 3.00 14.24 2.00
C LEU A 154 3.92 14.06 3.20
N SER A 155 3.96 15.08 4.04
CA SER A 155 4.59 15.03 5.34
C SER A 155 3.67 15.64 6.40
N HIS A 156 3.83 15.23 7.65
CA HIS A 156 3.10 15.74 8.79
C HIS A 156 4.07 16.20 9.86
N SER A 157 3.78 17.36 10.45
CA SER A 157 4.53 17.91 11.59
C SER A 157 3.60 18.62 12.57
N LYS A 158 4.07 18.81 13.80
CA LYS A 158 3.40 19.65 14.79
C LYS A 158 4.24 20.88 15.03
N VAL A 159 3.68 22.04 14.74
CA VAL A 159 4.33 23.34 14.95
C VAL A 159 3.59 24.15 16.03
N HIS A 160 4.24 25.12 16.66
CA HIS A 160 3.53 26.06 17.51
C HIS A 160 2.65 26.99 16.65
N ALA A 161 1.48 27.35 17.17
CA ALA A 161 0.54 28.23 16.45
C ALA A 161 1.22 29.56 16.05
N ASP A 162 2.08 30.12 16.92
CA ASP A 162 2.84 31.34 16.67
C ASP A 162 3.80 31.23 15.48
N ASP A 163 4.24 30.01 15.13
CA ASP A 163 5.16 29.72 14.01
C ASP A 163 4.43 29.39 12.70
N CYS A 164 3.09 29.32 12.74
CA CYS A 164 2.26 28.94 11.60
C CYS A 164 1.49 30.14 11.04
N ALA A 165 2.06 30.78 10.00
CA ALA A 165 1.46 31.99 9.40
C ALA A 165 0.08 31.80 8.75
N ALA A 166 -0.32 30.56 8.47
CA ALA A 166 -1.59 30.22 7.82
C ALA A 166 -2.60 29.53 8.77
N CYS A 167 -2.27 29.39 10.06
CA CYS A 167 -3.12 28.73 11.03
C CYS A 167 -4.09 29.72 11.70
N GLU A 168 -5.32 29.29 11.93
CA GLU A 168 -6.37 30.08 12.59
C GLU A 168 -6.30 30.00 14.13
N SER A 169 -5.50 29.09 14.66
CA SER A 169 -5.36 28.90 16.12
C SER A 169 -4.38 29.90 16.73
N ASP A 170 -4.79 30.59 17.77
CA ASP A 170 -4.00 31.62 18.45
C ASP A 170 -3.08 31.06 19.58
N SER A 171 -3.14 29.75 19.85
CA SER A 171 -2.32 29.12 20.90
C SER A 171 -2.21 27.61 20.76
N GLY A 172 -1.13 27.04 21.31
CA GLY A 172 -0.87 25.61 21.34
C GLY A 172 -0.09 25.08 20.13
N LYS A 173 -0.18 23.77 19.88
CA LYS A 173 0.44 23.12 18.73
C LYS A 173 -0.61 22.82 17.69
N VAL A 174 -0.29 23.05 16.44
CA VAL A 174 -1.12 22.83 15.28
C VAL A 174 -0.50 21.71 14.43
N ASP A 175 -1.34 20.82 13.92
CA ASP A 175 -0.91 19.80 12.95
C ASP A 175 -0.79 20.44 11.56
N VAL A 176 0.38 20.32 10.94
CA VAL A 176 0.64 20.83 9.61
C VAL A 176 0.90 19.65 8.68
N ILE A 177 0.15 19.59 7.59
CA ILE A 177 0.34 18.63 6.50
C ILE A 177 0.84 19.38 5.27
N GLU A 178 2.06 19.08 4.86
CA GLU A 178 2.62 19.57 3.60
C GLU A 178 2.35 18.55 2.49
N ARG A 179 1.97 19.05 1.30
CA ARG A 179 1.62 18.22 0.16
C ARG A 179 2.27 18.77 -1.12
N GLU A 180 3.09 17.94 -1.75
CA GLU A 180 3.72 18.22 -3.03
C GLU A 180 3.09 17.35 -4.12
N LEU A 181 2.69 17.96 -5.24
CA LEU A 181 2.20 17.26 -6.43
C LEU A 181 3.29 17.21 -7.50
N VAL A 182 3.53 16.02 -8.02
CA VAL A 182 4.33 15.80 -9.22
C VAL A 182 3.38 15.42 -10.35
N LEU A 183 3.34 16.22 -11.42
CA LEU A 183 2.48 16.02 -12.58
C LEU A 183 3.36 15.80 -13.80
N GLU A 184 3.32 14.61 -14.38
CA GLU A 184 4.06 14.25 -15.58
C GLU A 184 3.16 14.29 -16.81
N GLY A 185 3.75 14.61 -17.96
CA GLY A 185 3.06 14.74 -19.24
C GLY A 185 3.21 16.14 -19.85
N PRO A 186 2.86 16.29 -21.14
CA PRO A 186 2.99 17.55 -21.88
C PRO A 186 1.84 18.53 -21.55
N LEU A 187 1.76 18.88 -20.27
CA LEU A 187 0.81 19.86 -19.73
C LEU A 187 1.37 21.27 -19.83
N ASP A 188 0.55 22.22 -20.22
CA ASP A 188 0.89 23.65 -20.14
C ASP A 188 0.74 24.19 -18.70
N ASP A 189 1.20 25.43 -18.48
CA ASP A 189 1.19 26.06 -17.15
C ASP A 189 -0.22 26.31 -16.61
N GLU A 190 -1.20 26.61 -17.49
CA GLU A 190 -2.59 26.82 -17.11
C GLU A 190 -3.22 25.49 -16.64
N GLN A 191 -2.95 24.42 -17.36
CA GLN A 191 -3.38 23.07 -16.98
C GLN A 191 -2.78 22.64 -15.64
N ARG A 192 -1.50 22.86 -15.42
CA ARG A 192 -0.81 22.57 -14.14
C ARG A 192 -1.40 23.37 -12.99
N ALA A 193 -1.58 24.68 -13.17
CA ALA A 193 -2.19 25.54 -12.17
C ALA A 193 -3.63 25.08 -11.82
N LYS A 194 -4.38 24.67 -12.84
CA LYS A 194 -5.74 24.17 -12.64
C LYS A 194 -5.78 22.84 -11.92
N LEU A 195 -4.84 21.91 -12.20
CA LEU A 195 -4.75 20.64 -11.48
C LEU A 195 -4.36 20.84 -10.02
N MET A 196 -3.53 21.84 -9.71
CA MET A 196 -3.24 22.24 -8.33
C MET A 196 -4.51 22.71 -7.60
N GLU A 197 -5.31 23.58 -8.22
CA GLU A 197 -6.60 24.01 -7.65
C GLU A 197 -7.57 22.83 -7.43
N ILE A 198 -7.57 21.85 -8.35
CA ILE A 198 -8.42 20.65 -8.24
C ILE A 198 -7.96 19.75 -7.12
N ALA A 199 -6.66 19.66 -6.83
CA ALA A 199 -6.12 18.91 -5.71
C ALA A 199 -6.71 19.36 -4.36
N ASP A 200 -6.98 20.66 -4.18
CA ASP A 200 -7.59 21.20 -2.97
C ASP A 200 -9.08 20.89 -2.84
N ARG A 201 -9.68 20.39 -3.89
CA ARG A 201 -11.10 20.00 -3.91
C ARG A 201 -11.34 18.52 -3.65
N CYS A 202 -10.29 17.74 -3.35
CA CYS A 202 -10.48 16.33 -3.06
C CYS A 202 -11.34 16.15 -1.78
N PRO A 203 -12.24 15.17 -1.73
CA PRO A 203 -13.13 14.98 -0.59
C PRO A 203 -12.42 14.86 0.76
N VAL A 204 -11.31 14.11 0.84
CA VAL A 204 -10.55 13.95 2.08
C VAL A 204 -9.92 15.28 2.52
N HIS A 205 -9.36 16.08 1.58
CA HIS A 205 -8.85 17.42 1.92
C HIS A 205 -9.95 18.28 2.55
N ARG A 206 -11.14 18.29 1.95
CA ARG A 206 -12.27 19.05 2.48
C ARG A 206 -12.69 18.57 3.86
N SER A 207 -12.73 17.26 4.10
CA SER A 207 -13.05 16.71 5.43
C SER A 207 -12.01 17.07 6.50
N LEU A 208 -10.75 17.25 6.12
CA LEU A 208 -9.68 17.67 7.04
C LEU A 208 -9.66 19.17 7.30
N HIS A 209 -10.16 19.97 6.35
CA HIS A 209 -10.18 21.42 6.43
C HIS A 209 -11.50 21.96 7.04
N ASP A 210 -12.63 21.32 6.68
CA ASP A 210 -13.95 21.70 7.15
C ASP A 210 -14.24 21.06 8.52
N GLU A 211 -15.29 21.50 9.19
CA GLU A 211 -15.73 20.94 10.47
C GLU A 211 -16.14 19.46 10.28
N THR A 212 -15.52 18.58 11.05
CA THR A 212 -15.83 17.14 11.09
C THR A 212 -16.36 16.76 12.47
N HIS A 213 -17.61 16.31 12.57
CA HIS A 213 -18.21 15.85 13.82
C HIS A 213 -17.98 14.36 14.03
N ILE A 214 -17.33 14.00 15.15
CA ILE A 214 -17.06 12.60 15.54
C ILE A 214 -17.91 12.25 16.76
N THR A 215 -18.73 11.21 16.64
CA THR A 215 -19.54 10.68 17.75
C THR A 215 -19.00 9.33 18.19
N THR A 216 -18.81 9.15 19.49
CA THR A 216 -18.34 7.89 20.07
C THR A 216 -19.43 7.28 20.98
N VAL A 217 -19.71 6.01 20.81
CA VAL A 217 -20.63 5.23 21.66
C VAL A 217 -19.94 3.98 22.20
N LEU A 218 -20.17 3.67 23.46
CA LEU A 218 -19.70 2.42 24.05
C LEU A 218 -20.78 1.34 23.85
N VAL A 219 -20.45 0.31 23.08
CA VAL A 219 -21.31 -0.89 22.94
C VAL A 219 -20.91 -1.90 24.00
N ARG A 220 -21.86 -2.32 24.83
CA ARG A 220 -21.67 -3.42 25.80
C ARG A 220 -22.08 -4.72 25.11
N GLN A 221 -21.20 -5.69 25.13
CA GLN A 221 -21.50 -7.07 24.72
C GLN A 221 -22.33 -7.76 25.81
#